data_b47a630c56203d23237c6cf20fff70c5
#
_entry.id   b47a630c56203d23237c6cf20fff70c5
#
_cell.length_a   1.000
_cell.length_b   1.000
_cell.length_c   1.000
_cell.angle_alpha   90.00
_cell.angle_beta   90.00
_cell.angle_gamma   90.00
#
_symmetry.space_group_name_H-M   'P 1'
#
loop_
_entity.id
_entity.type
_entity.pdbx_description
1 polymer ?
#
loop_
_entity_poly.entity_id
_entity_poly.type
_entity_poly.pdbx_seq_one_letter_code
_entity_poly.pdbx_strand_id
1 'polypeptide(L)'
;MKKIKSLFCIGLLLTVATTVNAQSVTWISSTEGNVWQKSKVKLQSKSEQNPVLQVDGTENGVVFKNWGTTFNELCWDALGLLTRTEQDEILYNIFSPQGDLRITRGRISMGANDYARSWYSCDEVEGDFELRYFNINRDKQTIIPFIRAAQKYNPNLTFWISPWCPPSWMKINGDYPVLSSPFNSLSEKQNYLLYGATGGQVDENEMKLTDARDGVFPRQLATTDFMIQDPRYLQTYADYFCRFIDAYKEQGIPIDMVMYQNEAYSYTPYPGCAWTAAGTIRFNKEYLAPTLKQMHPEVKLYLGTFNTNRQDHVETILADTALCNCIRGMGFQWEGREILPSIRKQHPEWEYICSESECGWGSFDWKAAEHTFELINHYLGNGCCEYNFWNCILTDKGESPWGWKQNALIRVDSEKRTFVYTPEYYAVKHYSKMVAPGSKMLQYKMKGENNQPVIIFLTPEN
;
A
#
# COMPACT_ATOMS: atom_id res chain seq x y z
N MET A 1 20.14 -48.66 -38.07
CA MET A 1 19.69 -48.14 -36.76
C MET A 1 20.24 -46.75 -36.41
N LYS A 2 21.51 -46.39 -36.71
CA LYS A 2 22.05 -45.05 -36.42
C LYS A 2 21.39 -43.88 -37.19
N LYS A 3 20.93 -44.09 -38.42
CA LYS A 3 20.28 -43.05 -39.23
C LYS A 3 18.87 -42.68 -38.73
N ILE A 4 18.13 -43.59 -38.11
CA ILE A 4 16.79 -43.33 -37.58
C ILE A 4 16.87 -42.47 -36.29
N LYS A 5 17.90 -42.72 -35.44
CA LYS A 5 18.10 -41.87 -34.26
C LYS A 5 18.49 -40.42 -34.61
N SER A 6 19.23 -40.23 -35.69
CA SER A 6 19.60 -38.92 -36.20
C SER A 6 18.39 -38.15 -36.76
N LEU A 7 17.50 -38.86 -37.45
CA LEU A 7 16.28 -38.24 -38.02
C LEU A 7 15.26 -37.86 -36.94
N PHE A 8 15.17 -38.65 -35.85
CA PHE A 8 14.29 -38.35 -34.73
C PHE A 8 14.79 -37.15 -33.90
N CYS A 9 16.12 -37.07 -33.72
CA CYS A 9 16.76 -35.90 -33.08
C CYS A 9 16.60 -34.61 -33.92
N ILE A 10 16.70 -34.72 -35.24
CA ILE A 10 16.48 -33.59 -36.16
C ILE A 10 15.02 -33.17 -36.17
N GLY A 11 14.08 -34.12 -36.12
CA GLY A 11 12.64 -33.86 -36.05
C GLY A 11 12.24 -33.20 -34.72
N LEU A 12 12.86 -33.60 -33.60
CA LEU A 12 12.63 -32.99 -32.28
C LEU A 12 13.26 -31.60 -32.20
N LEU A 13 14.47 -31.41 -32.79
CA LEU A 13 15.10 -30.11 -32.89
C LEU A 13 14.33 -29.14 -33.80
N LEU A 14 13.70 -29.64 -34.86
CA LEU A 14 12.85 -28.83 -35.73
C LEU A 14 11.54 -28.42 -35.07
N THR A 15 10.94 -29.27 -34.25
CA THR A 15 9.73 -28.91 -33.47
C THR A 15 10.04 -27.95 -32.32
N VAL A 16 11.18 -28.06 -31.67
CA VAL A 16 11.64 -27.10 -30.66
C VAL A 16 12.07 -25.77 -31.33
N ALA A 17 12.72 -25.85 -32.49
CA ALA A 17 13.11 -24.65 -33.24
C ALA A 17 11.92 -23.88 -33.81
N THR A 18 10.83 -24.55 -34.20
CA THR A 18 9.59 -23.89 -34.66
C THR A 18 8.82 -23.21 -33.53
N THR A 19 8.90 -23.70 -32.30
CA THR A 19 8.31 -23.03 -31.14
C THR A 19 9.15 -21.83 -30.69
N VAL A 20 10.48 -21.91 -30.80
CA VAL A 20 11.37 -20.78 -30.49
C VAL A 20 11.27 -19.64 -31.52
N ASN A 21 11.02 -19.96 -32.80
CA ASN A 21 10.84 -18.94 -33.86
C ASN A 21 9.53 -18.18 -33.76
N ALA A 22 8.57 -18.59 -32.92
CA ALA A 22 7.34 -17.88 -32.66
C ALA A 22 7.45 -16.88 -31.48
N GLN A 23 8.57 -16.83 -30.78
CA GLN A 23 8.76 -15.89 -29.66
C GLN A 23 8.93 -14.46 -30.22
N SER A 24 8.00 -13.60 -29.85
CA SER A 24 8.10 -12.17 -30.08
C SER A 24 8.59 -11.46 -28.82
N VAL A 25 9.49 -10.48 -28.99
CA VAL A 25 9.92 -9.61 -27.89
C VAL A 25 9.33 -8.23 -28.10
N THR A 26 8.60 -7.76 -27.11
CA THR A 26 8.13 -6.37 -27.04
C THR A 26 9.06 -5.60 -26.12
N TRP A 27 9.67 -4.54 -26.65
CA TRP A 27 10.47 -3.60 -25.87
C TRP A 27 9.66 -2.33 -25.66
N ILE A 28 9.43 -1.96 -24.39
CA ILE A 28 8.74 -0.72 -24.02
C ILE A 28 9.67 0.08 -23.13
N SER A 29 9.86 1.35 -23.45
CA SER A 29 10.69 2.27 -22.66
C SER A 29 9.95 3.57 -22.40
N SER A 30 10.33 4.23 -21.30
CA SER A 30 9.92 5.59 -20.98
C SER A 30 11.13 6.41 -20.58
N THR A 31 11.15 7.66 -21.03
CA THR A 31 12.09 8.70 -20.63
C THR A 31 11.30 9.97 -20.40
N GLU A 32 11.92 10.95 -19.76
CA GLU A 32 11.32 12.28 -19.63
C GLU A 32 10.93 12.82 -21.01
N GLY A 33 9.66 13.19 -21.18
CA GLY A 33 9.10 13.67 -22.43
C GLY A 33 8.75 12.63 -23.49
N ASN A 34 9.15 11.35 -23.32
CA ASN A 34 8.84 10.25 -24.26
C ASN A 34 8.43 8.99 -23.49
N VAL A 35 7.18 8.95 -23.04
CA VAL A 35 6.65 7.84 -22.27
C VAL A 35 6.06 6.73 -23.14
N TRP A 36 6.13 5.49 -22.67
CA TRP A 36 5.49 4.31 -23.27
C TRP A 36 5.86 4.05 -24.73
N GLN A 37 7.12 4.18 -25.08
CA GLN A 37 7.61 3.98 -26.44
C GLN A 37 7.83 2.50 -26.74
N LYS A 38 7.14 1.98 -27.77
CA LYS A 38 7.32 0.60 -28.24
C LYS A 38 8.40 0.56 -29.32
N SER A 39 9.36 -0.33 -29.17
CA SER A 39 10.44 -0.54 -30.12
C SER A 39 10.47 -1.99 -30.61
N LYS A 40 10.87 -2.17 -31.87
CA LYS A 40 11.12 -3.50 -32.43
C LYS A 40 12.48 -4.00 -31.97
N VAL A 41 12.53 -5.23 -31.50
CA VAL A 41 13.76 -5.91 -31.10
C VAL A 41 14.12 -6.96 -32.16
N LYS A 42 15.36 -6.97 -32.61
CA LYS A 42 15.90 -8.06 -33.45
C LYS A 42 16.45 -9.14 -32.53
N LEU A 43 15.87 -10.33 -32.59
CA LEU A 43 16.39 -11.49 -31.89
C LEU A 43 17.57 -12.04 -32.70
N GLN A 44 18.66 -12.35 -32.03
CA GLN A 44 19.82 -13.03 -32.60
C GLN A 44 19.91 -14.43 -32.06
N SER A 45 20.15 -15.41 -32.94
CA SER A 45 20.24 -16.83 -32.56
C SER A 45 21.54 -17.16 -31.81
N LYS A 46 22.55 -16.32 -31.91
CA LYS A 46 23.84 -16.43 -31.22
C LYS A 46 24.33 -15.05 -30.84
N SER A 47 24.69 -14.86 -29.58
CA SER A 47 25.46 -13.71 -29.14
C SER A 47 26.94 -14.10 -29.05
N GLU A 48 27.82 -13.33 -29.65
CA GLU A 48 29.27 -13.49 -29.47
C GLU A 48 29.72 -12.91 -28.11
N GLN A 49 28.85 -12.14 -27.46
CA GLN A 49 29.09 -11.58 -26.13
C GLN A 49 28.44 -12.42 -25.06
N ASN A 50 29.10 -12.53 -23.91
CA ASN A 50 28.49 -13.15 -22.73
C ASN A 50 27.23 -12.41 -22.35
N PRO A 51 26.09 -13.10 -22.11
CA PRO A 51 24.86 -12.45 -21.69
C PRO A 51 25.06 -11.70 -20.37
N VAL A 52 24.57 -10.47 -20.33
CA VAL A 52 24.58 -9.65 -19.11
C VAL A 52 23.57 -10.19 -18.11
N LEU A 53 22.41 -10.65 -18.59
CA LEU A 53 21.32 -11.22 -17.79
C LEU A 53 21.05 -12.66 -18.25
N GLN A 54 21.00 -13.59 -17.28
CA GLN A 54 20.63 -14.99 -17.50
C GLN A 54 19.46 -15.37 -16.63
N VAL A 55 18.43 -15.94 -17.24
CA VAL A 55 17.22 -16.46 -16.58
C VAL A 55 17.19 -17.97 -16.82
N ASP A 56 17.17 -18.76 -15.77
CA ASP A 56 17.16 -20.22 -15.86
C ASP A 56 15.77 -20.84 -15.66
N GLY A 57 14.75 -19.99 -15.41
CA GLY A 57 13.38 -20.43 -15.16
C GLY A 57 13.09 -20.87 -13.73
N THR A 58 14.07 -20.77 -12.82
CA THR A 58 13.86 -21.11 -11.41
C THR A 58 12.98 -20.07 -10.73
N GLU A 59 11.88 -20.53 -10.09
CA GLU A 59 10.99 -19.67 -9.31
C GLU A 59 11.65 -19.29 -7.98
N ASN A 60 11.41 -18.06 -7.49
CA ASN A 60 11.91 -17.62 -6.18
C ASN A 60 10.90 -17.84 -5.04
N GLY A 61 9.78 -18.52 -5.32
CA GLY A 61 8.73 -18.84 -4.35
C GLY A 61 7.67 -17.73 -4.18
N VAL A 62 7.82 -16.57 -4.82
CA VAL A 62 6.85 -15.49 -4.74
C VAL A 62 5.87 -15.57 -5.92
N VAL A 63 4.58 -15.63 -5.58
CA VAL A 63 3.48 -15.48 -6.54
C VAL A 63 2.88 -14.10 -6.35
N PHE A 64 2.92 -13.29 -7.39
CA PHE A 64 2.34 -11.94 -7.37
C PHE A 64 0.82 -12.00 -7.29
N LYS A 65 0.22 -11.16 -6.44
CA LYS A 65 -1.22 -11.20 -6.16
C LYS A 65 -1.97 -9.99 -6.68
N ASN A 66 -1.51 -8.78 -6.35
CA ASN A 66 -2.31 -7.60 -6.63
C ASN A 66 -1.48 -6.36 -6.92
N TRP A 67 -1.99 -5.53 -7.83
CA TRP A 67 -1.74 -4.11 -7.91
C TRP A 67 -2.87 -3.37 -7.22
N GLY A 68 -2.55 -2.50 -6.28
CA GLY A 68 -3.53 -1.81 -5.46
C GLY A 68 -3.44 -0.30 -5.51
N THR A 69 -4.51 0.35 -5.05
CA THR A 69 -4.55 1.79 -4.74
C THR A 69 -5.53 2.06 -3.61
N THR A 70 -5.48 3.26 -3.04
CA THR A 70 -6.38 3.65 -1.95
C THR A 70 -7.56 4.46 -2.47
N PHE A 71 -8.74 4.21 -1.90
CA PHE A 71 -9.96 4.96 -2.17
C PHE A 71 -10.09 6.10 -1.18
N ASN A 72 -9.69 7.32 -1.59
CA ASN A 72 -9.69 8.53 -0.77
C ASN A 72 -10.81 9.48 -1.19
N GLU A 73 -11.36 10.25 -0.24
CA GLU A 73 -12.41 11.24 -0.52
C GLU A 73 -11.92 12.28 -1.54
N LEU A 74 -10.70 12.82 -1.37
CA LEU A 74 -10.16 13.83 -2.29
C LEU A 74 -9.86 13.28 -3.68
N CYS A 75 -9.60 11.98 -3.82
CA CYS A 75 -9.52 11.33 -5.13
C CYS A 75 -10.87 11.33 -5.85
N TRP A 76 -11.96 11.05 -5.11
CA TRP A 76 -13.31 11.10 -5.64
C TRP A 76 -13.71 12.52 -6.04
N ASP A 77 -13.34 13.52 -5.22
CA ASP A 77 -13.61 14.94 -5.52
C ASP A 77 -12.88 15.42 -6.77
N ALA A 78 -11.61 15.08 -6.89
CA ALA A 78 -10.81 15.43 -8.07
C ALA A 78 -11.39 14.80 -9.35
N LEU A 79 -11.79 13.52 -9.30
CA LEU A 79 -12.47 12.85 -10.41
C LEU A 79 -13.80 13.54 -10.76
N GLY A 80 -14.54 13.98 -9.76
CA GLY A 80 -15.83 14.67 -9.91
C GLY A 80 -15.77 16.03 -10.62
N LEU A 81 -14.58 16.64 -10.75
CA LEU A 81 -14.38 17.88 -11.52
C LEU A 81 -14.46 17.67 -13.05
N LEU A 82 -14.27 16.45 -13.50
CA LEU A 82 -14.15 16.10 -14.91
C LEU A 82 -15.50 15.74 -15.53
N THR A 83 -15.57 15.77 -16.85
CA THR A 83 -16.73 15.30 -17.59
C THR A 83 -16.92 13.79 -17.40
N ARG A 84 -18.13 13.30 -17.64
CA ARG A 84 -18.43 11.87 -17.52
C ARG A 84 -17.56 10.99 -18.41
N THR A 85 -17.28 11.45 -19.62
CA THR A 85 -16.43 10.73 -20.59
C THR A 85 -15.00 10.59 -20.05
N GLU A 86 -14.44 11.66 -19.49
CA GLU A 86 -13.10 11.65 -18.90
C GLU A 86 -13.05 10.80 -17.62
N GLN A 87 -14.09 10.85 -16.78
CA GLN A 87 -14.20 9.96 -15.62
C GLN A 87 -14.21 8.49 -16.05
N ASP A 88 -15.00 8.16 -17.07
CA ASP A 88 -15.09 6.79 -17.60
C ASP A 88 -13.76 6.34 -18.22
N GLU A 89 -13.04 7.22 -18.94
CA GLU A 89 -11.70 6.95 -19.47
C GLU A 89 -10.69 6.64 -18.34
N ILE A 90 -10.65 7.48 -17.32
CA ILE A 90 -9.75 7.33 -16.17
C ILE A 90 -10.03 6.02 -15.43
N LEU A 91 -11.28 5.76 -15.07
CA LEU A 91 -11.67 4.56 -14.35
C LEU A 91 -11.40 3.29 -15.16
N TYR A 92 -11.64 3.33 -16.47
CA TYR A 92 -11.29 2.23 -17.36
C TYR A 92 -9.78 1.96 -17.35
N ASN A 93 -8.95 2.99 -17.50
CA ASN A 93 -7.51 2.83 -17.57
C ASN A 93 -6.90 2.38 -16.23
N ILE A 94 -7.49 2.76 -15.11
CA ILE A 94 -7.02 2.31 -13.78
C ILE A 94 -7.49 0.89 -13.49
N PHE A 95 -8.78 0.57 -13.64
CA PHE A 95 -9.38 -0.64 -13.07
C PHE A 95 -9.69 -1.75 -14.06
N SER A 96 -9.95 -1.44 -15.34
CA SER A 96 -10.31 -2.48 -16.30
C SER A 96 -9.15 -3.48 -16.53
N PRO A 97 -9.42 -4.80 -16.60
CA PRO A 97 -8.43 -5.80 -17.01
C PRO A 97 -7.83 -5.53 -18.40
N GLN A 98 -8.52 -4.78 -19.26
CA GLN A 98 -8.02 -4.33 -20.57
C GLN A 98 -7.38 -2.95 -20.53
N GLY A 99 -7.54 -2.23 -19.42
CA GLY A 99 -6.96 -0.90 -19.19
C GLY A 99 -5.44 -0.91 -19.05
N ASP A 100 -4.91 0.21 -18.63
CA ASP A 100 -3.47 0.40 -18.52
C ASP A 100 -2.89 -0.11 -17.20
N LEU A 101 -3.51 0.21 -16.06
CA LEU A 101 -2.95 -0.14 -14.74
C LEU A 101 -3.46 -1.46 -14.20
N ARG A 102 -4.65 -1.90 -14.60
CA ARG A 102 -5.23 -3.20 -14.22
C ARG A 102 -5.25 -3.42 -12.70
N ILE A 103 -5.61 -2.37 -11.95
CA ILE A 103 -5.69 -2.43 -10.49
C ILE A 103 -6.74 -3.47 -10.07
N THR A 104 -6.35 -4.35 -9.14
CA THR A 104 -7.19 -5.45 -8.63
C THR A 104 -7.49 -5.34 -7.15
N ARG A 105 -6.84 -4.39 -6.46
CA ARG A 105 -6.88 -4.25 -5.01
C ARG A 105 -7.24 -2.83 -4.58
N GLY A 106 -8.16 -2.69 -3.65
CA GLY A 106 -8.49 -1.43 -3.03
C GLY A 106 -8.15 -1.41 -1.54
N ARG A 107 -7.48 -0.36 -1.09
CA ARG A 107 -7.34 -0.04 0.33
C ARG A 107 -8.42 0.94 0.74
N ILE A 108 -9.05 0.72 1.88
CA ILE A 108 -10.09 1.57 2.45
C ILE A 108 -9.67 1.99 3.85
N SER A 109 -9.71 3.28 4.13
CA SER A 109 -9.52 3.81 5.48
C SER A 109 -10.77 3.58 6.33
N MET A 110 -10.59 3.16 7.58
CA MET A 110 -11.68 3.12 8.56
C MET A 110 -11.82 4.50 9.22
N GLY A 111 -12.66 5.35 8.66
CA GLY A 111 -12.74 6.77 9.01
C GLY A 111 -11.76 7.63 8.21
N ALA A 112 -11.55 8.86 8.68
CA ALA A 112 -10.72 9.83 8.00
C ALA A 112 -9.24 9.41 7.93
N ASN A 113 -8.62 9.69 6.78
CA ASN A 113 -7.18 9.67 6.57
C ASN A 113 -6.67 11.08 6.22
N ASP A 114 -5.40 11.22 5.87
CA ASP A 114 -4.78 12.49 5.47
C ASP A 114 -5.32 13.08 4.15
N TYR A 115 -6.04 12.29 3.34
CA TYR A 115 -6.74 12.71 2.13
C TYR A 115 -8.26 12.59 2.23
N ALA A 116 -8.80 12.64 3.45
CA ALA A 116 -10.22 12.88 3.71
C ALA A 116 -10.55 14.39 3.65
N ARG A 117 -11.81 14.73 3.38
CA ARG A 117 -12.27 16.14 3.34
C ARG A 117 -12.16 16.85 4.69
N SER A 118 -12.34 16.10 5.76
CA SER A 118 -12.26 16.55 7.15
C SER A 118 -12.21 15.36 8.08
N TRP A 119 -11.96 15.59 9.37
CA TRP A 119 -12.03 14.55 10.38
C TRP A 119 -13.43 13.90 10.46
N TYR A 120 -13.45 12.59 10.57
CA TYR A 120 -14.58 11.78 10.98
C TYR A 120 -14.13 10.39 11.41
N SER A 121 -14.92 9.74 12.27
CA SER A 121 -14.89 8.29 12.47
C SER A 121 -16.29 7.72 12.25
N CYS A 122 -16.42 6.41 12.35
CA CYS A 122 -17.71 5.76 12.22
C CYS A 122 -18.54 5.80 13.52
N ASP A 123 -17.94 6.22 14.65
CA ASP A 123 -18.64 6.37 15.93
C ASP A 123 -17.90 7.37 16.83
N GLU A 124 -18.37 8.60 16.88
CA GLU A 124 -17.82 9.67 17.74
C GLU A 124 -18.67 9.90 19.00
N VAL A 125 -19.55 8.96 19.37
CA VAL A 125 -20.33 9.08 20.60
C VAL A 125 -19.51 8.54 21.75
N GLU A 126 -19.04 9.43 22.63
CA GLU A 126 -18.22 9.09 23.78
C GLU A 126 -18.90 8.05 24.67
N GLY A 127 -18.18 6.97 24.96
CA GLY A 127 -18.65 5.89 25.82
C GLY A 127 -19.66 4.93 25.17
N ASP A 128 -19.85 4.98 23.86
CA ASP A 128 -20.68 3.99 23.15
C ASP A 128 -19.94 2.67 22.96
N PHE A 129 -19.70 1.98 24.06
CA PHE A 129 -19.01 0.70 24.04
C PHE A 129 -19.77 -0.45 23.36
N GLU A 130 -21.05 -0.25 23.04
CA GLU A 130 -21.86 -1.21 22.30
C GLU A 130 -21.99 -0.88 20.81
N LEU A 131 -21.34 0.22 20.37
CA LEU A 131 -21.33 0.70 18.99
C LEU A 131 -22.76 0.87 18.41
N ARG A 132 -23.68 1.37 19.22
CA ARG A 132 -25.09 1.62 18.83
C ARG A 132 -25.22 2.73 17.81
N TYR A 133 -24.31 3.70 17.84
CA TYR A 133 -24.27 4.84 16.96
C TYR A 133 -23.32 4.68 15.78
N PHE A 134 -22.64 3.50 15.71
CA PHE A 134 -21.77 3.18 14.60
C PHE A 134 -22.50 3.30 13.26
N ASN A 135 -21.91 4.03 12.32
CA ASN A 135 -22.42 4.15 10.96
C ASN A 135 -21.32 4.51 9.95
N ILE A 136 -21.57 4.17 8.69
CA ILE A 136 -20.71 4.51 7.54
C ILE A 136 -21.42 5.52 6.61
N ASN A 137 -22.23 6.41 7.16
CA ASN A 137 -23.04 7.33 6.36
C ASN A 137 -22.20 8.29 5.50
N ARG A 138 -21.02 8.67 5.98
CA ARG A 138 -20.10 9.49 5.20
C ARG A 138 -19.49 8.70 4.03
N ASP A 139 -19.06 7.47 4.26
CA ASP A 139 -18.51 6.61 3.23
C ASP A 139 -19.53 6.31 2.13
N LYS A 140 -20.82 6.20 2.49
CA LYS A 140 -21.92 6.06 1.51
C LYS A 140 -22.05 7.25 0.56
N GLN A 141 -21.50 8.40 0.91
CA GLN A 141 -21.54 9.61 0.08
C GLN A 141 -20.26 9.80 -0.76
N THR A 142 -19.16 9.14 -0.40
CA THR A 142 -17.84 9.40 -0.99
C THR A 142 -17.12 8.11 -1.42
N ILE A 143 -16.64 7.32 -0.49
CA ILE A 143 -15.80 6.15 -0.74
C ILE A 143 -16.57 5.04 -1.49
N ILE A 144 -17.78 4.71 -1.03
CA ILE A 144 -18.61 3.67 -1.66
C ILE A 144 -19.02 4.02 -3.08
N PRO A 145 -19.47 5.24 -3.42
CA PRO A 145 -19.66 5.65 -4.80
C PRO A 145 -18.40 5.53 -5.67
N PHE A 146 -17.23 5.88 -5.15
CA PHE A 146 -15.97 5.71 -5.87
C PHE A 146 -15.67 4.23 -6.14
N ILE A 147 -15.79 3.37 -5.13
CA ILE A 147 -15.61 1.92 -5.28
C ILE A 147 -16.59 1.36 -6.31
N ARG A 148 -17.86 1.72 -6.25
CA ARG A 148 -18.85 1.27 -7.23
C ARG A 148 -18.56 1.74 -8.65
N ALA A 149 -18.04 2.95 -8.81
CA ALA A 149 -17.60 3.44 -10.10
C ALA A 149 -16.43 2.61 -10.66
N ALA A 150 -15.48 2.21 -9.80
CA ALA A 150 -14.38 1.32 -10.16
C ALA A 150 -14.86 -0.12 -10.47
N GLN A 151 -15.79 -0.65 -9.69
CA GLN A 151 -16.36 -2.01 -9.87
C GLN A 151 -17.11 -2.17 -11.20
N LYS A 152 -17.59 -1.10 -11.83
CA LYS A 152 -18.15 -1.16 -13.19
C LYS A 152 -17.14 -1.67 -14.21
N TYR A 153 -15.86 -1.37 -14.01
CA TYR A 153 -14.77 -1.77 -14.90
C TYR A 153 -14.04 -3.02 -14.43
N ASN A 154 -14.05 -3.29 -13.13
CA ASN A 154 -13.50 -4.52 -12.54
C ASN A 154 -14.40 -5.00 -11.38
N PRO A 155 -15.39 -5.85 -11.64
CA PRO A 155 -16.26 -6.39 -10.60
C PRO A 155 -15.56 -7.33 -9.62
N ASN A 156 -14.34 -7.77 -9.94
CA ASN A 156 -13.53 -8.68 -9.12
C ASN A 156 -12.53 -7.94 -8.22
N LEU A 157 -12.69 -6.63 -8.02
CA LEU A 157 -11.88 -5.88 -7.05
C LEU A 157 -12.01 -6.49 -5.66
N THR A 158 -10.89 -6.67 -5.01
CA THR A 158 -10.79 -7.10 -3.60
C THR A 158 -10.37 -5.94 -2.72
N PHE A 159 -10.67 -6.02 -1.41
CA PHE A 159 -10.49 -4.87 -0.53
C PHE A 159 -9.86 -5.25 0.80
N TRP A 160 -9.04 -4.33 1.30
CA TRP A 160 -8.50 -4.40 2.64
C TRP A 160 -8.63 -3.07 3.37
N ILE A 161 -8.56 -3.10 4.69
CA ILE A 161 -8.79 -1.95 5.54
C ILE A 161 -7.64 -1.71 6.52
N SER A 162 -7.44 -0.43 6.82
CA SER A 162 -6.64 0.02 7.96
C SER A 162 -7.18 1.36 8.47
N PRO A 163 -7.28 1.56 9.79
CA PRO A 163 -7.57 2.89 10.35
C PRO A 163 -6.31 3.76 10.36
N TRP A 164 -6.50 5.07 10.23
CA TRP A 164 -5.51 6.08 10.61
C TRP A 164 -5.67 6.46 12.08
N CYS A 165 -6.90 6.56 12.54
CA CYS A 165 -7.25 6.95 13.88
C CYS A 165 -8.49 6.18 14.37
N PRO A 166 -8.50 5.65 15.59
CA PRO A 166 -9.74 5.21 16.22
C PRO A 166 -10.67 6.41 16.46
N PRO A 167 -11.95 6.18 16.83
CA PRO A 167 -12.79 7.23 17.37
C PRO A 167 -12.04 8.05 18.42
N SER A 168 -12.17 9.39 18.38
CA SER A 168 -11.34 10.28 19.21
C SER A 168 -11.47 10.01 20.71
N TRP A 169 -12.66 9.64 21.16
CA TRP A 169 -12.92 9.31 22.56
C TRP A 169 -12.22 8.03 23.05
N MET A 170 -11.71 7.20 22.16
CA MET A 170 -10.92 6.02 22.51
C MET A 170 -9.42 6.34 22.66
N LYS A 171 -9.01 7.58 22.45
CA LYS A 171 -7.61 8.02 22.58
C LYS A 171 -7.37 8.81 23.86
N ILE A 172 -6.17 8.70 24.41
CA ILE A 172 -5.77 9.41 25.65
C ILE A 172 -5.78 10.95 25.52
N ASN A 173 -5.64 11.47 24.30
CA ASN A 173 -5.71 12.91 24.03
C ASN A 173 -7.13 13.38 23.63
N GLY A 174 -8.07 12.49 23.45
CA GLY A 174 -9.46 12.83 23.09
C GLY A 174 -9.61 13.52 21.72
N ASP A 175 -8.62 13.39 20.83
CA ASP A 175 -8.59 14.09 19.53
C ASP A 175 -8.04 13.18 18.43
N TYR A 176 -8.28 13.52 17.16
CA TYR A 176 -7.85 12.72 16.01
C TYR A 176 -6.34 12.81 15.70
N PRO A 177 -5.65 13.97 15.82
CA PRO A 177 -4.23 14.07 15.50
C PRO A 177 -3.37 13.54 16.65
N VAL A 178 -2.08 13.42 16.39
CA VAL A 178 -1.07 13.05 17.39
C VAL A 178 -0.14 14.23 17.65
N LEU A 179 0.09 15.08 16.65
CA LEU A 179 0.96 16.24 16.71
C LEU A 179 0.17 17.51 16.47
N SER A 180 0.44 18.57 17.26
CA SER A 180 -0.14 19.89 17.05
C SER A 180 0.33 20.56 15.76
N SER A 181 -0.54 21.29 15.12
CA SER A 181 -0.24 22.08 13.93
C SER A 181 -1.25 23.22 13.75
N PRO A 182 -0.99 24.19 12.85
CA PRO A 182 -1.98 25.21 12.48
C PRO A 182 -3.27 24.65 11.85
N PHE A 183 -3.29 23.38 11.47
CA PHE A 183 -4.41 22.73 10.77
C PHE A 183 -5.27 21.86 11.69
N ASN A 184 -4.98 21.79 13.00
CA ASN A 184 -5.74 21.00 13.96
C ASN A 184 -5.97 21.75 15.28
N SER A 185 -6.72 21.11 16.20
CA SER A 185 -7.12 21.68 17.49
C SER A 185 -6.10 21.47 18.61
N LEU A 186 -5.05 20.62 18.41
CA LEU A 186 -4.09 20.34 19.45
C LEU A 186 -3.20 21.55 19.75
N SER A 187 -2.96 21.80 21.03
CA SER A 187 -1.93 22.71 21.48
C SER A 187 -0.55 22.03 21.52
N GLU A 188 0.52 22.78 21.33
CA GLU A 188 1.90 22.26 21.43
C GLU A 188 2.18 21.56 22.76
N LYS A 189 1.51 21.97 23.83
CA LYS A 189 1.64 21.32 25.15
C LYS A 189 1.17 19.86 25.15
N GLN A 190 0.30 19.46 24.24
CA GLN A 190 -0.21 18.08 24.14
C GLN A 190 0.78 17.14 23.45
N ASN A 191 1.78 17.66 22.74
CA ASN A 191 2.82 16.86 22.10
C ASN A 191 3.63 16.04 23.14
N TYR A 192 3.68 16.45 24.40
CA TYR A 192 4.41 15.71 25.44
C TYR A 192 3.86 14.29 25.69
N LEU A 193 2.59 14.03 25.35
CA LEU A 193 2.01 12.70 25.49
C LEU A 193 2.75 11.64 24.67
N LEU A 194 3.40 12.03 23.58
CA LEU A 194 4.24 11.14 22.76
C LEU A 194 5.35 10.47 23.57
N TYR A 195 5.82 11.12 24.61
CA TYR A 195 6.92 10.66 25.46
C TYR A 195 6.47 10.05 26.78
N GLY A 196 5.17 9.79 26.95
CA GLY A 196 4.62 9.22 28.17
C GLY A 196 4.58 10.18 29.34
N ALA A 197 4.80 11.48 29.12
CA ALA A 197 4.71 12.46 30.18
C ALA A 197 3.26 12.68 30.59
N THR A 198 2.97 12.57 31.88
CA THR A 198 1.68 12.87 32.49
C THR A 198 1.78 14.08 33.39
N GLY A 199 0.77 14.96 33.39
CA GLY A 199 0.68 16.07 34.34
C GLY A 199 1.44 17.35 33.99
N GLY A 200 1.86 17.52 32.73
CA GLY A 200 2.32 18.83 32.20
C GLY A 200 3.73 19.23 32.57
N GLN A 201 4.55 18.34 33.09
CA GLN A 201 5.99 18.58 33.26
C GLN A 201 6.74 17.99 32.06
N VAL A 202 7.02 18.85 31.10
CA VAL A 202 7.85 18.53 29.93
C VAL A 202 9.16 19.25 30.08
N ASP A 203 10.26 18.53 29.85
CA ASP A 203 11.54 19.19 29.63
C ASP A 203 11.46 19.92 28.28
N GLU A 204 11.50 21.27 28.32
CA GLU A 204 11.48 22.10 27.13
C GLU A 204 12.63 21.77 26.15
N ASN A 205 13.71 21.15 26.63
CA ASN A 205 14.82 20.70 25.80
C ASN A 205 14.51 19.39 25.06
N GLU A 206 13.63 18.52 25.59
CA GLU A 206 13.15 17.35 24.93
C GLU A 206 12.07 17.70 23.89
N MET A 207 11.36 18.82 24.10
CA MET A 207 10.35 19.34 23.18
C MET A 207 10.92 20.09 21.96
N LYS A 208 12.21 20.19 21.77
CA LYS A 208 12.76 20.63 20.49
C LYS A 208 12.52 19.60 19.40
N LEU A 209 11.27 19.39 19.13
CA LEU A 209 10.70 18.71 17.98
C LEU A 209 10.96 19.48 16.66
N THR A 210 11.95 20.37 16.67
CA THR A 210 12.32 21.25 15.55
C THR A 210 12.86 20.50 14.34
N ASP A 211 13.13 19.20 14.46
CA ASP A 211 13.53 18.35 13.34
C ASP A 211 12.40 17.48 12.80
N ALA A 212 11.18 17.65 13.30
CA ALA A 212 9.99 17.09 12.67
C ALA A 212 9.68 17.82 11.34
N ARG A 213 10.59 17.75 10.39
CA ARG A 213 10.26 18.00 9.01
C ARG A 213 9.23 16.95 8.64
N ASP A 214 8.05 17.41 8.21
CA ASP A 214 7.04 16.57 7.62
C ASP A 214 6.21 15.70 8.57
N GLY A 215 6.16 16.00 9.87
CA GLY A 215 5.32 15.27 10.83
C GLY A 215 5.77 13.84 11.13
N VAL A 216 6.94 13.45 10.66
CA VAL A 216 7.57 12.17 10.96
C VAL A 216 8.74 12.40 11.91
N PHE A 217 8.75 11.68 13.04
CA PHE A 217 9.89 11.63 13.94
C PHE A 217 10.79 10.48 13.52
N PRO A 218 11.87 10.72 12.79
CA PRO A 218 12.56 9.65 12.09
C PRO A 218 13.28 8.65 13.01
N ARG A 219 13.33 8.86 14.33
CA ARG A 219 14.18 8.01 15.19
C ARG A 219 13.69 7.75 16.61
N GLN A 220 12.57 8.33 17.03
CA GLN A 220 12.05 8.11 18.38
C GLN A 220 10.66 7.49 18.30
N LEU A 221 10.51 6.32 18.91
CA LEU A 221 9.23 5.66 19.04
C LEU A 221 8.48 6.24 20.23
N ALA A 222 7.16 6.33 20.15
CA ALA A 222 6.34 6.72 21.28
C ALA A 222 6.56 5.77 22.46
N THR A 223 6.67 6.33 23.64
CA THR A 223 6.74 5.58 24.89
C THR A 223 5.36 5.31 25.48
N THR A 224 4.31 5.83 24.85
CA THR A 224 2.91 5.75 25.31
C THR A 224 2.01 5.39 24.16
N ASP A 225 1.09 4.44 24.39
CA ASP A 225 0.01 4.15 23.45
C ASP A 225 -1.02 5.27 23.49
N PHE A 226 -1.38 5.81 22.31
CA PHE A 226 -2.44 6.81 22.20
C PHE A 226 -3.83 6.17 22.28
N MET A 227 -3.98 4.93 21.87
CA MET A 227 -5.18 4.16 22.17
C MET A 227 -5.25 3.85 23.68
N ILE A 228 -6.38 4.14 24.31
CA ILE A 228 -6.63 3.83 25.74
C ILE A 228 -6.48 2.32 25.94
N GLN A 229 -5.58 1.92 26.86
CA GLN A 229 -5.22 0.53 27.09
C GLN A 229 -6.13 -0.20 28.10
N ASP A 230 -7.31 0.35 28.40
CA ASP A 230 -8.34 -0.33 29.17
C ASP A 230 -8.97 -1.49 28.36
N PRO A 231 -9.18 -2.68 28.94
CA PRO A 231 -9.74 -3.84 28.23
C PRO A 231 -11.07 -3.57 27.53
N ARG A 232 -11.92 -2.72 28.10
CA ARG A 232 -13.21 -2.38 27.51
C ARG A 232 -13.05 -1.57 26.23
N TYR A 233 -12.14 -0.61 26.21
CA TYR A 233 -11.82 0.17 25.01
C TYR A 233 -11.21 -0.68 23.91
N LEU A 234 -10.24 -1.54 24.27
CA LEU A 234 -9.57 -2.42 23.31
C LEU A 234 -10.56 -3.43 22.68
N GLN A 235 -11.47 -4.00 23.49
CA GLN A 235 -12.51 -4.90 22.96
C GLN A 235 -13.48 -4.14 22.04
N THR A 236 -13.96 -2.98 22.48
CA THR A 236 -14.84 -2.15 21.65
C THR A 236 -14.17 -1.78 20.32
N TYR A 237 -12.87 -1.49 20.35
CA TYR A 237 -12.15 -1.19 19.11
C TYR A 237 -11.99 -2.41 18.19
N ALA A 238 -11.80 -3.61 18.73
CA ALA A 238 -11.83 -4.84 17.95
C ALA A 238 -13.22 -5.10 17.34
N ASP A 239 -14.29 -4.86 18.11
CA ASP A 239 -15.67 -4.96 17.62
C ASP A 239 -15.99 -3.91 16.55
N TYR A 240 -15.39 -2.72 16.63
CA TYR A 240 -15.50 -1.66 15.64
C TYR A 240 -14.96 -2.09 14.26
N PHE A 241 -13.85 -2.86 14.22
CA PHE A 241 -13.38 -3.47 12.97
C PHE A 241 -14.43 -4.42 12.38
N CYS A 242 -15.03 -5.27 13.19
CA CYS A 242 -16.05 -6.22 12.73
C CYS A 242 -17.30 -5.49 12.23
N ARG A 243 -17.77 -4.44 12.95
CA ARG A 243 -18.88 -3.58 12.48
C ARG A 243 -18.60 -2.94 11.15
N PHE A 244 -17.36 -2.48 10.93
CA PHE A 244 -16.96 -1.90 9.65
C PHE A 244 -16.99 -2.93 8.52
N ILE A 245 -16.46 -4.12 8.78
CA ILE A 245 -16.47 -5.23 7.81
C ILE A 245 -17.91 -5.59 7.42
N ASP A 246 -18.80 -5.74 8.41
CA ASP A 246 -20.23 -6.03 8.19
C ASP A 246 -20.90 -4.93 7.36
N ALA A 247 -20.70 -3.67 7.73
CA ALA A 247 -21.32 -2.55 7.04
C ALA A 247 -20.86 -2.42 5.58
N TYR A 248 -19.62 -2.72 5.27
CA TYR A 248 -19.12 -2.75 3.89
C TYR A 248 -19.60 -3.98 3.13
N LYS A 249 -19.67 -5.15 3.79
CA LYS A 249 -20.24 -6.37 3.22
C LYS A 249 -21.71 -6.17 2.82
N GLU A 250 -22.51 -5.48 3.63
CA GLU A 250 -23.89 -5.09 3.29
C GLU A 250 -23.97 -4.19 2.05
N GLN A 251 -22.91 -3.43 1.76
CA GLN A 251 -22.79 -2.64 0.53
C GLN A 251 -22.26 -3.47 -0.66
N GLY A 252 -22.07 -4.78 -0.53
CA GLY A 252 -21.48 -5.63 -1.57
C GLY A 252 -19.99 -5.40 -1.78
N ILE A 253 -19.29 -4.93 -0.76
CA ILE A 253 -17.85 -4.66 -0.76
C ILE A 253 -17.20 -5.54 0.33
N PRO A 254 -16.92 -6.82 0.06
CA PRO A 254 -16.33 -7.72 1.04
C PRO A 254 -14.87 -7.33 1.33
N ILE A 255 -14.53 -7.26 2.61
CA ILE A 255 -13.17 -7.05 3.09
C ILE A 255 -12.53 -8.41 3.36
N ASP A 256 -11.31 -8.65 2.90
CA ASP A 256 -10.61 -9.92 3.06
C ASP A 256 -9.32 -9.83 3.88
N MET A 257 -8.87 -8.61 4.21
CA MET A 257 -7.65 -8.37 4.98
C MET A 257 -7.77 -7.11 5.83
N VAL A 258 -7.15 -7.16 7.00
CA VAL A 258 -7.09 -6.06 7.97
C VAL A 258 -5.66 -5.82 8.40
N MET A 259 -5.26 -4.55 8.52
CA MET A 259 -4.12 -4.10 9.32
C MET A 259 -4.61 -3.18 10.44
N TYR A 260 -4.05 -3.33 11.64
CA TYR A 260 -4.61 -2.70 12.84
C TYR A 260 -4.45 -1.18 12.89
N GLN A 261 -3.44 -0.62 12.20
CA GLN A 261 -3.11 0.80 12.26
C GLN A 261 -2.34 1.22 11.00
N ASN A 262 -2.68 2.38 10.43
CA ASN A 262 -1.78 3.07 9.50
C ASN A 262 -0.68 3.78 10.31
N GLU A 263 0.59 3.47 9.97
CA GLU A 263 1.74 4.21 10.47
C GLU A 263 1.74 4.46 11.99
N ALA A 264 1.74 3.38 12.76
CA ALA A 264 1.76 3.44 14.23
C ALA A 264 2.91 4.29 14.81
N TYR A 265 3.86 4.70 13.99
CA TYR A 265 5.09 5.41 14.36
C TYR A 265 5.18 6.80 13.72
N SER A 266 4.14 7.25 13.04
CA SER A 266 4.02 8.62 12.52
C SER A 266 3.26 9.50 13.49
N TYR A 267 3.86 10.63 13.84
CA TYR A 267 3.29 11.61 14.75
C TYR A 267 2.83 12.81 13.94
N THR A 268 1.64 12.73 13.43
CA THR A 268 1.15 13.55 12.34
C THR A 268 0.11 14.56 12.78
N PRO A 269 -0.03 15.70 12.06
CA PRO A 269 -1.07 16.68 12.29
C PRO A 269 -2.45 16.28 11.75
N TYR A 270 -2.50 15.20 10.99
CA TYR A 270 -3.71 14.59 10.44
C TYR A 270 -4.14 13.37 11.29
N PRO A 271 -5.24 12.69 10.97
CA PRO A 271 -5.68 11.54 11.75
C PRO A 271 -4.57 10.51 11.96
N GLY A 272 -4.30 10.16 13.20
CA GLY A 272 -3.24 9.23 13.55
C GLY A 272 -3.42 8.64 14.94
N CYS A 273 -2.70 7.55 15.21
CA CYS A 273 -2.65 6.92 16.54
C CYS A 273 -1.30 6.24 16.73
N ALA A 274 -0.55 6.69 17.71
CA ALA A 274 0.74 6.10 18.06
C ALA A 274 0.54 4.85 18.93
N TRP A 275 1.33 3.81 18.68
CA TRP A 275 1.33 2.55 19.41
C TRP A 275 2.75 2.16 19.83
N THR A 276 2.88 1.66 21.05
CA THR A 276 4.10 0.99 21.50
C THR A 276 4.16 -0.46 21.01
N ALA A 277 5.30 -1.11 21.13
CA ALA A 277 5.41 -2.55 20.85
C ALA A 277 4.46 -3.36 21.74
N ALA A 278 4.38 -3.02 23.03
CA ALA A 278 3.51 -3.70 23.99
C ALA A 278 2.02 -3.52 23.64
N GLY A 279 1.59 -2.30 23.30
CA GLY A 279 0.22 -2.03 22.85
C GLY A 279 -0.14 -2.73 21.56
N THR A 280 0.78 -2.75 20.59
CA THR A 280 0.64 -3.49 19.33
C THR A 280 0.43 -4.97 19.58
N ILE A 281 1.28 -5.61 20.40
CA ILE A 281 1.16 -7.03 20.75
C ILE A 281 -0.18 -7.28 21.43
N ARG A 282 -0.46 -6.51 22.48
CA ARG A 282 -1.67 -6.70 23.30
C ARG A 282 -2.95 -6.60 22.47
N PHE A 283 -3.09 -5.52 21.69
CA PHE A 283 -4.31 -5.32 20.91
C PHE A 283 -4.51 -6.41 19.85
N ASN A 284 -3.48 -6.69 19.05
CA ASN A 284 -3.62 -7.66 17.97
C ASN A 284 -3.83 -9.08 18.48
N LYS A 285 -3.07 -9.50 19.51
CA LYS A 285 -3.10 -10.87 20.03
C LYS A 285 -4.34 -11.14 20.90
N GLU A 286 -4.68 -10.21 21.80
CA GLU A 286 -5.68 -10.47 22.86
C GLU A 286 -7.09 -10.04 22.46
N TYR A 287 -7.22 -9.10 21.52
CA TYR A 287 -8.52 -8.53 21.14
C TYR A 287 -8.83 -8.72 19.65
N LEU A 288 -8.02 -8.14 18.73
CA LEU A 288 -8.37 -8.11 17.31
C LEU A 288 -8.38 -9.50 16.67
N ALA A 289 -7.32 -10.28 16.83
CA ALA A 289 -7.23 -11.61 16.22
C ALA A 289 -8.33 -12.58 16.73
N PRO A 290 -8.60 -12.68 18.05
CA PRO A 290 -9.69 -13.52 18.55
C PRO A 290 -11.06 -13.07 18.04
N THR A 291 -11.32 -11.74 18.01
CA THR A 291 -12.60 -11.20 17.56
C THR A 291 -12.80 -11.46 16.06
N LEU A 292 -11.78 -11.22 15.23
CA LEU A 292 -11.84 -11.56 13.80
C LEU A 292 -12.06 -13.07 13.59
N LYS A 293 -11.33 -13.91 14.31
CA LYS A 293 -11.49 -15.36 14.19
C LYS A 293 -12.90 -15.83 14.54
N GLN A 294 -13.57 -15.17 15.48
CA GLN A 294 -14.92 -15.49 15.88
C GLN A 294 -15.96 -14.95 14.88
N MET A 295 -15.83 -13.72 14.43
CA MET A 295 -16.85 -13.00 13.66
C MET A 295 -16.62 -13.09 12.14
N HIS A 296 -15.38 -13.07 11.71
CA HIS A 296 -14.95 -13.02 10.31
C HIS A 296 -13.73 -13.91 10.05
N PRO A 297 -13.85 -15.25 10.21
CA PRO A 297 -12.72 -16.17 10.06
C PRO A 297 -12.10 -16.18 8.65
N GLU A 298 -12.82 -15.65 7.66
CA GLU A 298 -12.33 -15.47 6.28
C GLU A 298 -11.40 -14.28 6.14
N VAL A 299 -11.43 -13.30 7.07
CA VAL A 299 -10.64 -12.08 7.00
C VAL A 299 -9.26 -12.32 7.62
N LYS A 300 -8.23 -11.98 6.87
CA LYS A 300 -6.84 -12.21 7.27
C LYS A 300 -6.31 -11.01 8.06
N LEU A 301 -5.71 -11.28 9.20
CA LEU A 301 -4.94 -10.27 9.93
C LEU A 301 -3.50 -10.22 9.39
N TYR A 302 -3.09 -9.04 8.95
CA TYR A 302 -1.69 -8.72 8.65
C TYR A 302 -1.18 -7.70 9.67
N LEU A 303 0.08 -7.82 10.04
CA LEU A 303 0.69 -6.85 10.94
C LEU A 303 1.24 -5.67 10.13
N GLY A 304 0.96 -4.48 10.58
CA GLY A 304 1.35 -3.23 9.89
C GLY A 304 0.26 -2.14 10.00
N THR A 305 0.44 -1.01 9.31
CA THR A 305 1.47 -0.80 8.30
C THR A 305 2.77 -0.32 8.94
N PHE A 306 3.89 -1.01 8.71
CA PHE A 306 5.16 -0.61 9.30
C PHE A 306 5.83 0.48 8.46
N ASN A 307 6.05 1.65 9.07
CA ASN A 307 6.73 2.80 8.47
C ASN A 307 8.00 3.19 9.24
N THR A 308 8.60 2.28 9.98
CA THR A 308 9.82 2.51 10.77
C THR A 308 10.95 1.61 10.31
N ASN A 309 12.18 2.11 10.30
CA ASN A 309 13.39 1.34 10.08
C ASN A 309 14.00 0.77 11.39
N ARG A 310 13.31 0.95 12.52
CA ARG A 310 13.71 0.41 13.83
C ARG A 310 13.46 -1.11 13.87
N GLN A 311 14.41 -1.86 13.32
CA GLN A 311 14.36 -3.33 13.30
C GLN A 311 14.23 -3.92 14.71
N ASP A 312 14.95 -3.37 15.69
CA ASP A 312 14.89 -3.78 17.10
C ASP A 312 13.47 -3.70 17.68
N HIS A 313 12.72 -2.68 17.31
CA HIS A 313 11.32 -2.51 17.74
C HIS A 313 10.41 -3.55 17.09
N VAL A 314 10.55 -3.78 15.80
CA VAL A 314 9.76 -4.78 15.08
C VAL A 314 10.10 -6.18 15.57
N GLU A 315 11.37 -6.50 15.81
CA GLU A 315 11.81 -7.77 16.38
C GLU A 315 11.25 -7.99 17.81
N THR A 316 11.13 -6.92 18.61
CA THR A 316 10.45 -7.00 19.92
C THR A 316 9.00 -7.44 19.77
N ILE A 317 8.28 -6.93 18.77
CA ILE A 317 6.91 -7.35 18.48
C ILE A 317 6.88 -8.80 18.02
N LEU A 318 7.77 -9.19 17.12
CA LEU A 318 7.82 -10.52 16.53
C LEU A 318 8.39 -11.60 17.48
N ALA A 319 8.98 -11.22 18.60
CA ALA A 319 9.37 -12.15 19.65
C ALA A 319 8.15 -12.80 20.34
N ASP A 320 6.95 -12.20 20.24
CA ASP A 320 5.71 -12.82 20.73
C ASP A 320 5.20 -13.87 19.73
N THR A 321 5.53 -15.12 19.97
CA THR A 321 5.15 -16.24 19.08
C THR A 321 3.64 -16.45 18.99
N ALA A 322 2.89 -16.10 20.04
CA ALA A 322 1.43 -16.21 20.02
C ALA A 322 0.80 -15.19 19.07
N LEU A 323 1.33 -13.96 19.02
CA LEU A 323 0.97 -12.99 18.00
C LEU A 323 1.33 -13.48 16.59
N CYS A 324 2.56 -13.98 16.40
CA CYS A 324 3.02 -14.50 15.13
C CYS A 324 2.12 -15.60 14.54
N ASN A 325 1.53 -16.43 15.41
CA ASN A 325 0.58 -17.48 15.00
C ASN A 325 -0.80 -16.94 14.60
N CYS A 326 -1.09 -15.67 14.88
CA CYS A 326 -2.37 -15.04 14.53
C CYS A 326 -2.34 -14.30 13.20
N ILE A 327 -1.14 -13.99 12.66
CA ILE A 327 -0.98 -13.18 11.46
C ILE A 327 -0.71 -14.02 10.22
N ARG A 328 -1.10 -13.51 9.06
CA ARG A 328 -0.82 -14.12 7.76
C ARG A 328 0.39 -13.52 7.07
N GLY A 329 0.72 -12.29 7.39
CA GLY A 329 1.80 -11.54 6.74
C GLY A 329 1.99 -10.16 7.34
N MET A 330 2.77 -9.33 6.63
CA MET A 330 3.12 -7.98 7.07
C MET A 330 3.05 -6.97 5.93
N GLY A 331 2.67 -5.73 6.28
CA GLY A 331 2.70 -4.58 5.37
C GLY A 331 3.76 -3.58 5.76
N PHE A 332 4.52 -3.11 4.75
CA PHE A 332 5.58 -2.12 4.90
C PHE A 332 5.34 -0.93 4.00
N GLN A 333 5.73 0.25 4.49
CA GLN A 333 5.71 1.51 3.76
C GLN A 333 6.79 2.45 4.30
N TRP A 334 7.13 3.50 3.54
CA TRP A 334 8.13 4.49 3.91
C TRP A 334 9.44 3.84 4.40
N GLU A 335 9.98 4.29 5.53
CA GLU A 335 11.22 3.74 6.10
C GLU A 335 11.14 2.24 6.43
N GLY A 336 9.93 1.69 6.58
CA GLY A 336 9.73 0.26 6.82
C GLY A 336 10.28 -0.63 5.69
N ARG A 337 10.45 -0.10 4.46
CA ARG A 337 11.08 -0.82 3.36
C ARG A 337 12.51 -1.28 3.66
N GLU A 338 13.21 -0.54 4.53
CA GLU A 338 14.62 -0.82 4.85
C GLU A 338 14.78 -2.13 5.64
N ILE A 339 13.82 -2.45 6.49
CA ILE A 339 13.86 -3.67 7.32
C ILE A 339 13.18 -4.88 6.66
N LEU A 340 12.38 -4.68 5.62
CA LEU A 340 11.68 -5.75 4.90
C LEU A 340 12.60 -6.93 4.51
N PRO A 341 13.80 -6.73 3.93
CA PRO A 341 14.68 -7.84 3.54
C PRO A 341 15.08 -8.71 4.73
N SER A 342 15.38 -8.08 5.86
CA SER A 342 15.80 -8.77 7.09
C SER A 342 14.63 -9.56 7.71
N ILE A 343 13.47 -8.97 7.83
CA ILE A 343 12.28 -9.62 8.40
C ILE A 343 11.84 -10.78 7.51
N ARG A 344 11.81 -10.60 6.19
CA ARG A 344 11.47 -11.68 5.27
C ARG A 344 12.44 -12.87 5.37
N LYS A 345 13.72 -12.62 5.60
CA LYS A 345 14.70 -13.68 5.79
C LYS A 345 14.43 -14.51 7.05
N GLN A 346 13.92 -13.86 8.09
CA GLN A 346 13.58 -14.51 9.37
C GLN A 346 12.27 -15.29 9.29
N HIS A 347 11.30 -14.78 8.53
CA HIS A 347 9.95 -15.35 8.39
C HIS A 347 9.57 -15.55 6.92
N PRO A 348 10.24 -16.46 6.20
CA PRO A 348 10.01 -16.67 4.76
C PRO A 348 8.62 -17.25 4.43
N GLU A 349 7.90 -17.78 5.42
CA GLU A 349 6.57 -18.37 5.30
C GLU A 349 5.45 -17.33 5.23
N TRP A 350 5.71 -16.07 5.59
CA TRP A 350 4.70 -15.01 5.58
C TRP A 350 4.58 -14.33 4.22
N GLU A 351 3.43 -13.71 4.01
CA GLU A 351 3.19 -12.84 2.87
C GLU A 351 3.60 -11.41 3.20
N TYR A 352 4.28 -10.76 2.27
CA TYR A 352 4.73 -9.38 2.41
C TYR A 352 4.10 -8.52 1.35
N ILE A 353 3.67 -7.32 1.74
CA ILE A 353 3.10 -6.33 0.82
C ILE A 353 3.72 -4.95 1.01
N CYS A 354 3.83 -4.20 -0.09
CA CYS A 354 3.90 -2.75 -0.02
C CYS A 354 2.49 -2.25 0.30
N SER A 355 2.27 -1.83 1.54
CA SER A 355 0.95 -1.37 2.01
C SER A 355 0.61 0.02 1.47
N GLU A 356 1.64 0.84 1.19
CA GLU A 356 1.51 2.18 0.62
C GLU A 356 2.81 2.61 -0.04
N SER A 357 2.73 3.14 -1.26
CA SER A 357 3.88 3.75 -1.93
C SER A 357 4.11 5.18 -1.44
N GLU A 358 5.35 5.60 -1.44
CA GLU A 358 5.72 7.00 -1.25
C GLU A 358 5.32 7.81 -2.49
N CYS A 359 4.47 8.81 -2.33
CA CYS A 359 3.89 9.61 -3.43
C CYS A 359 4.49 11.01 -3.56
N GLY A 360 5.72 11.24 -3.11
CA GLY A 360 6.40 12.53 -3.23
C GLY A 360 5.67 13.69 -2.53
N TRP A 361 5.90 14.90 -3.03
CA TRP A 361 5.54 16.16 -2.35
C TRP A 361 4.73 17.12 -3.23
N GLY A 362 3.98 16.60 -4.18
CA GLY A 362 3.17 17.41 -5.10
C GLY A 362 3.96 17.99 -6.28
N SER A 363 5.12 17.45 -6.62
CA SER A 363 5.93 17.90 -7.76
C SER A 363 5.41 17.41 -9.10
N PHE A 364 4.87 16.20 -9.16
CA PHE A 364 4.38 15.53 -10.37
C PHE A 364 5.41 15.47 -11.51
N ASP A 365 6.68 15.41 -11.17
CA ASP A 365 7.81 15.45 -12.11
C ASP A 365 8.35 14.06 -12.47
N TRP A 366 9.35 14.03 -13.36
CA TRP A 366 9.98 12.77 -13.78
C TRP A 366 10.75 12.07 -12.64
N LYS A 367 11.30 12.83 -11.68
CA LYS A 367 12.01 12.25 -10.51
C LYS A 367 11.08 11.41 -9.64
N ALA A 368 9.81 11.83 -9.52
CA ALA A 368 8.80 11.04 -8.81
C ALA A 368 8.53 9.70 -9.52
N ALA A 369 8.56 9.67 -10.86
CA ALA A 369 8.45 8.42 -11.61
C ALA A 369 9.66 7.50 -11.41
N GLU A 370 10.88 8.06 -11.40
CA GLU A 370 12.11 7.30 -11.13
C GLU A 370 12.06 6.71 -9.72
N HIS A 371 11.64 7.49 -8.72
CA HIS A 371 11.46 7.00 -7.35
C HIS A 371 10.40 5.89 -7.27
N THR A 372 9.24 6.06 -7.92
CA THR A 372 8.22 5.02 -8.00
C THR A 372 8.75 3.72 -8.64
N PHE A 373 9.55 3.85 -9.69
CA PHE A 373 10.22 2.71 -10.32
C PHE A 373 11.17 1.99 -9.34
N GLU A 374 11.97 2.73 -8.60
CA GLU A 374 12.88 2.19 -7.58
C GLU A 374 12.11 1.50 -6.45
N LEU A 375 11.02 2.09 -5.96
CA LEU A 375 10.16 1.50 -4.94
C LEU A 375 9.56 0.17 -5.39
N ILE A 376 8.99 0.11 -6.60
CA ILE A 376 8.42 -1.14 -7.12
C ILE A 376 9.49 -2.23 -7.20
N ASN A 377 10.69 -1.89 -7.72
CA ASN A 377 11.80 -2.84 -7.77
C ASN A 377 12.25 -3.27 -6.38
N HIS A 378 12.31 -2.35 -5.42
CA HIS A 378 12.69 -2.67 -4.05
C HIS A 378 11.69 -3.63 -3.39
N TYR A 379 10.41 -3.28 -3.37
CA TYR A 379 9.39 -4.10 -2.71
C TYR A 379 9.23 -5.47 -3.37
N LEU A 380 9.04 -5.51 -4.69
CA LEU A 380 8.87 -6.78 -5.39
C LEU A 380 10.17 -7.59 -5.38
N GLY A 381 11.33 -6.97 -5.61
CA GLY A 381 12.63 -7.63 -5.54
C GLY A 381 12.94 -8.26 -4.17
N ASN A 382 12.40 -7.68 -3.09
CA ASN A 382 12.47 -8.22 -1.74
C ASN A 382 11.26 -9.09 -1.36
N GLY A 383 10.44 -9.51 -2.34
CA GLY A 383 9.45 -10.56 -2.21
C GLY A 383 8.08 -10.12 -1.73
N CYS A 384 7.75 -8.86 -1.86
CA CYS A 384 6.36 -8.44 -1.74
C CYS A 384 5.52 -9.06 -2.88
N CYS A 385 4.39 -9.62 -2.50
CA CYS A 385 3.43 -10.19 -3.45
C CYS A 385 2.32 -9.22 -3.87
N GLU A 386 2.32 -8.02 -3.31
CA GLU A 386 1.34 -6.97 -3.59
C GLU A 386 2.01 -5.60 -3.49
N TYR A 387 1.58 -4.65 -4.33
CA TYR A 387 2.04 -3.27 -4.31
C TYR A 387 0.85 -2.32 -4.38
N ASN A 388 0.70 -1.46 -3.38
CA ASN A 388 -0.39 -0.48 -3.29
C ASN A 388 0.15 0.92 -3.51
N PHE A 389 -0.30 1.58 -4.58
CA PHE A 389 -0.04 2.99 -4.81
C PHE A 389 -1.00 3.83 -3.97
N TRP A 390 -0.51 4.92 -3.35
CA TRP A 390 -1.34 5.70 -2.42
C TRP A 390 -2.46 6.45 -3.16
N ASN A 391 -2.20 7.63 -3.69
CA ASN A 391 -3.22 8.45 -4.33
C ASN A 391 -3.31 8.17 -5.83
N CYS A 392 -4.44 7.67 -6.31
CA CYS A 392 -4.61 7.44 -7.76
C CYS A 392 -4.96 8.71 -8.53
N ILE A 393 -5.70 9.63 -7.95
CA ILE A 393 -6.18 10.86 -8.60
C ILE A 393 -6.13 12.00 -7.59
N LEU A 394 -5.49 13.12 -7.92
CA LEU A 394 -5.56 14.36 -7.12
C LEU A 394 -5.68 15.57 -8.03
N THR A 395 -6.06 16.71 -7.45
CA THR A 395 -5.96 17.98 -8.14
C THR A 395 -4.51 18.40 -8.34
N ASP A 396 -4.28 19.38 -9.18
CA ASP A 396 -2.98 19.98 -9.49
C ASP A 396 -2.24 20.51 -8.25
N LYS A 397 -2.96 20.77 -7.16
CA LYS A 397 -2.38 21.21 -5.89
C LYS A 397 -1.83 20.06 -5.05
N GLY A 398 -2.37 18.85 -5.21
CA GLY A 398 -1.99 17.68 -4.41
C GLY A 398 -2.19 17.86 -2.89
N GLU A 399 -2.97 18.86 -2.47
CA GLU A 399 -3.09 19.28 -1.07
C GLU A 399 -4.15 18.48 -0.32
N SER A 400 -3.82 18.14 0.94
CA SER A 400 -4.77 17.68 1.95
C SER A 400 -5.26 18.82 2.83
N PRO A 401 -6.39 18.67 3.57
CA PRO A 401 -6.88 19.72 4.48
C PRO A 401 -5.93 20.06 5.63
N TRP A 402 -4.94 19.21 5.87
CA TRP A 402 -3.95 19.38 6.94
C TRP A 402 -2.59 19.90 6.44
N GLY A 403 -2.57 20.54 5.25
CA GLY A 403 -1.36 21.18 4.70
C GLY A 403 -0.36 20.22 4.07
N TRP A 404 -0.73 18.97 3.90
CA TRP A 404 0.11 17.93 3.30
C TRP A 404 -0.03 17.95 1.77
N LYS A 405 1.07 17.77 1.04
CA LYS A 405 1.06 17.71 -0.43
C LYS A 405 1.68 16.42 -0.92
N GLN A 406 1.00 15.76 -1.87
CA GLN A 406 1.50 14.55 -2.49
C GLN A 406 1.17 14.50 -3.98
N ASN A 407 1.83 13.58 -4.68
CA ASN A 407 1.56 13.25 -6.06
C ASN A 407 0.41 12.23 -6.19
N ALA A 408 -0.03 12.03 -7.40
CA ALA A 408 -0.99 11.00 -7.79
C ALA A 408 -0.68 10.47 -9.18
N LEU A 409 -1.25 9.33 -9.53
CA LEU A 409 -1.12 8.74 -10.87
C LEU A 409 -1.79 9.62 -11.94
N ILE A 410 -2.84 10.34 -11.56
CA ILE A 410 -3.55 11.26 -12.44
C ILE A 410 -3.69 12.59 -11.73
N ARG A 411 -3.28 13.65 -12.42
CA ARG A 411 -3.41 15.03 -11.94
C ARG A 411 -4.52 15.73 -12.69
N VAL A 412 -5.47 16.30 -11.95
CA VAL A 412 -6.60 17.07 -12.46
C VAL A 412 -6.33 18.56 -12.27
N ASP A 413 -6.34 19.35 -13.36
CA ASP A 413 -6.30 20.80 -13.31
C ASP A 413 -7.66 21.29 -12.78
N SER A 414 -7.67 21.85 -11.59
CA SER A 414 -8.90 22.25 -10.89
C SER A 414 -9.60 23.45 -11.53
N GLU A 415 -8.86 24.29 -12.26
CA GLU A 415 -9.40 25.47 -12.93
C GLU A 415 -9.92 25.12 -14.34
N LYS A 416 -9.10 24.44 -15.13
CA LYS A 416 -9.45 24.05 -16.51
C LYS A 416 -10.36 22.85 -16.60
N ARG A 417 -10.45 22.06 -15.52
CA ARG A 417 -11.19 20.79 -15.46
C ARG A 417 -10.74 19.82 -16.56
N THR A 418 -9.43 19.67 -16.69
CA THR A 418 -8.78 18.70 -17.57
C THR A 418 -7.86 17.83 -16.75
N PHE A 419 -7.38 16.72 -17.31
CA PHE A 419 -6.47 15.85 -16.59
C PHE A 419 -5.24 15.46 -17.42
N VAL A 420 -4.21 14.97 -16.73
CA VAL A 420 -3.02 14.37 -17.34
C VAL A 420 -2.63 13.11 -16.58
N TYR A 421 -2.16 12.11 -17.30
CA TYR A 421 -1.45 10.97 -16.74
C TYR A 421 -0.04 11.43 -16.33
N THR A 422 0.30 11.24 -15.06
CA THR A 422 1.60 11.70 -14.52
C THR A 422 2.75 10.78 -14.95
N PRO A 423 4.01 11.19 -14.80
CA PRO A 423 5.13 10.30 -15.00
C PRO A 423 5.08 9.02 -14.16
N GLU A 424 4.59 9.11 -12.90
CA GLU A 424 4.39 7.97 -12.00
C GLU A 424 3.36 6.97 -12.52
N TYR A 425 2.31 7.44 -13.20
CA TYR A 425 1.35 6.56 -13.89
C TYR A 425 2.06 5.62 -14.87
N TYR A 426 2.98 6.16 -15.66
CA TYR A 426 3.73 5.36 -16.62
C TYR A 426 4.74 4.44 -15.95
N ALA A 427 5.35 4.85 -14.84
CA ALA A 427 6.20 3.96 -14.04
C ALA A 427 5.40 2.73 -13.54
N VAL A 428 4.24 2.94 -12.93
CA VAL A 428 3.36 1.85 -12.50
C VAL A 428 2.88 1.01 -13.68
N LYS A 429 2.50 1.63 -14.82
CA LYS A 429 2.04 0.94 -16.02
C LYS A 429 3.07 -0.03 -16.59
N HIS A 430 4.38 0.28 -16.49
CA HIS A 430 5.43 -0.63 -16.94
C HIS A 430 5.37 -1.99 -16.27
N TYR A 431 4.90 -2.05 -15.02
CA TYR A 431 4.75 -3.29 -14.26
C TYR A 431 3.32 -3.82 -14.33
N SER A 432 2.36 -3.02 -13.96
CA SER A 432 0.98 -3.48 -13.74
C SER A 432 0.29 -3.97 -15.01
N LYS A 433 0.63 -3.39 -16.17
CA LYS A 433 0.10 -3.86 -17.46
C LYS A 433 0.67 -5.22 -17.87
N MET A 434 1.86 -5.57 -17.40
CA MET A 434 2.58 -6.78 -17.82
C MET A 434 2.52 -7.91 -16.78
N VAL A 435 2.46 -7.57 -15.51
CA VAL A 435 2.49 -8.53 -14.41
C VAL A 435 1.09 -8.70 -13.85
N ALA A 436 0.40 -9.76 -14.29
CA ALA A 436 -0.94 -10.11 -13.83
C ALA A 436 -0.89 -10.87 -12.48
N PRO A 437 -1.98 -10.87 -11.71
CA PRO A 437 -2.15 -11.78 -10.58
C PRO A 437 -1.87 -13.24 -10.98
N GLY A 438 -1.14 -13.97 -10.12
CA GLY A 438 -0.69 -15.34 -10.42
C GLY A 438 0.66 -15.43 -11.13
N SER A 439 1.26 -14.30 -11.52
CA SER A 439 2.63 -14.26 -12.06
C SER A 439 3.64 -14.75 -11.02
N LYS A 440 4.58 -15.57 -11.45
CA LYS A 440 5.63 -16.12 -10.61
C LYS A 440 6.92 -15.38 -10.82
N MET A 441 7.54 -14.93 -9.76
CA MET A 441 8.83 -14.27 -9.84
C MET A 441 9.95 -15.31 -10.09
N LEU A 442 10.84 -15.00 -11.04
CA LEU A 442 11.95 -15.85 -11.42
C LEU A 442 13.27 -15.34 -10.87
N GLN A 443 14.16 -16.27 -10.58
CA GLN A 443 15.56 -15.97 -10.27
C GLN A 443 16.32 -15.59 -11.54
N TYR A 444 17.36 -14.80 -11.39
CA TYR A 444 18.25 -14.41 -12.48
C TYR A 444 19.69 -14.27 -11.99
N LYS A 445 20.62 -14.34 -12.92
CA LYS A 445 22.03 -14.04 -12.70
C LYS A 445 22.44 -12.89 -13.61
N MET A 446 23.07 -11.88 -13.04
CA MET A 446 23.59 -10.73 -13.78
C MET A 446 25.11 -10.74 -13.73
N LYS A 447 25.77 -10.50 -14.89
CA LYS A 447 27.23 -10.39 -14.99
C LYS A 447 27.60 -8.91 -15.19
N GLY A 448 28.68 -8.49 -14.52
CA GLY A 448 29.19 -7.12 -14.60
C GLY A 448 28.74 -6.22 -13.45
N GLU A 449 29.28 -5.01 -13.41
CA GLU A 449 29.00 -4.00 -12.37
C GLU A 449 27.69 -3.21 -12.62
N ASN A 450 26.79 -3.75 -13.42
CA ASN A 450 25.55 -3.07 -13.74
C ASN A 450 24.55 -3.24 -12.59
N ASN A 451 24.45 -2.23 -11.72
CA ASN A 451 23.56 -2.20 -10.56
C ASN A 451 22.12 -1.82 -10.91
N GLN A 452 21.69 -1.96 -12.17
CA GLN A 452 20.32 -1.66 -12.55
C GLN A 452 19.37 -2.67 -11.89
N PRO A 453 18.31 -2.20 -11.21
CA PRO A 453 17.33 -3.10 -10.61
C PRO A 453 16.58 -3.87 -11.72
N VAL A 454 16.45 -5.17 -11.53
CA VAL A 454 15.75 -6.08 -12.46
C VAL A 454 14.83 -6.97 -11.67
N ILE A 455 13.60 -7.10 -12.12
CA ILE A 455 12.66 -8.12 -11.66
C ILE A 455 12.08 -8.87 -12.87
N ILE A 456 11.89 -10.18 -12.72
CA ILE A 456 11.48 -11.04 -13.82
C ILE A 456 10.30 -11.88 -13.37
N PHE A 457 9.26 -11.88 -14.20
CA PHE A 457 8.05 -12.65 -13.95
C PHE A 457 7.73 -13.60 -15.10
N LEU A 458 7.29 -14.78 -14.73
CA LEU A 458 6.54 -15.68 -15.61
C LEU A 458 5.06 -15.42 -15.40
N THR A 459 4.38 -14.94 -16.43
CA THR A 459 2.95 -14.63 -16.35
C THR A 459 2.08 -15.88 -16.60
N PRO A 460 0.84 -15.94 -16.06
CA PRO A 460 -0.02 -17.12 -16.26
C PRO A 460 -0.38 -17.43 -17.71
N GLU A 461 -0.27 -16.46 -18.61
CA GLU A 461 -0.64 -16.57 -20.02
C GLU A 461 0.49 -17.07 -20.93
N ASN A 462 1.67 -17.38 -20.39
CA ASN A 462 2.86 -17.78 -21.16
C ASN A 462 3.42 -19.15 -20.73
#